data_744c78cdbee5b7cb413c541a057f09a7
#
_entry.id   744c78cdbee5b7cb413c541a057f09a7
#
_cell.length_a   1.000
_cell.length_b   1.000
_cell.length_c   1.000
_cell.angle_alpha   90.00
_cell.angle_beta   90.00
_cell.angle_gamma   90.00
#
_symmetry.space_group_name_H-M   'P 1'
#
loop_
_entity.id
_entity.type
_entity.pdbx_description
1 polymer ?
#
loop_
_entity_poly.entity_id
_entity_poly.type
_entity_poly.pdbx_seq_one_letter_code
_entity_poly.pdbx_strand_id
1 'polypeptide(L)'
;MKKIALFIVMLFSCIIPVQASTNASITIELQDSIDNLSKENVEFEIVQVAKYEDGYYVLNEEFQDLNVDLNKELKAEQIEELCNVIKKKSVEGVKVKTNQEGIVKISNVEKGMYFIDPIDISEYDNISSMLVSVPEWEMNELIYDVVVYPKHSPFEKFILKKVDKDTKHEILDLFEFTSYKDADCKEKIKSYKGNGTISILMRDQIMYLKETKAPKGYVLSNRVICVEMK
;
A
#
# COMPACT_ATOMS: atom_id res chain seq x y z
N MET A 1 -24.74 -6.52 -83.27
CA MET A 1 -23.58 -6.07 -82.42
C MET A 1 -24.05 -5.92 -80.97
N LYS A 2 -23.71 -6.88 -80.15
CA LYS A 2 -24.11 -6.85 -78.68
C LYS A 2 -23.01 -6.11 -77.89
N LYS A 3 -23.38 -5.00 -77.27
CA LYS A 3 -22.49 -4.24 -76.38
C LYS A 3 -22.46 -4.94 -74.99
N ILE A 4 -21.32 -5.46 -74.63
CA ILE A 4 -21.07 -5.99 -73.25
C ILE A 4 -20.65 -4.81 -72.41
N ALA A 5 -21.47 -4.46 -71.42
CA ALA A 5 -21.12 -3.49 -70.40
C ALA A 5 -20.34 -4.20 -69.22
N LEU A 6 -19.08 -3.87 -69.13
CA LEU A 6 -18.21 -4.39 -68.02
C LEU A 6 -18.50 -3.58 -66.76
N PHE A 7 -19.13 -4.21 -65.75
CA PHE A 7 -19.37 -3.62 -64.44
C PHE A 7 -18.15 -3.92 -63.55
N ILE A 8 -17.29 -2.93 -63.33
CA ILE A 8 -16.19 -3.03 -62.35
C ILE A 8 -16.78 -2.74 -60.96
N VAL A 9 -16.97 -3.79 -60.18
CA VAL A 9 -17.31 -3.64 -58.74
C VAL A 9 -16.01 -3.35 -57.96
N MET A 10 -15.81 -2.10 -57.61
CA MET A 10 -14.71 -1.69 -56.70
C MET A 10 -15.05 -2.10 -55.27
N LEU A 11 -14.50 -3.21 -54.79
CA LEU A 11 -14.56 -3.60 -53.40
C LEU A 11 -13.66 -2.66 -52.57
N PHE A 12 -14.27 -1.67 -51.94
CA PHE A 12 -13.63 -0.90 -50.87
C PHE A 12 -13.53 -1.81 -49.64
N SER A 13 -12.40 -2.47 -49.44
CA SER A 13 -12.08 -3.08 -48.14
C SER A 13 -11.77 -1.97 -47.14
N CYS A 14 -12.75 -1.63 -46.33
CA CYS A 14 -12.48 -0.85 -45.11
C CYS A 14 -11.55 -1.68 -44.20
N ILE A 15 -10.27 -1.37 -44.23
CA ILE A 15 -9.34 -1.83 -43.20
C ILE A 15 -9.70 -1.04 -41.96
N ILE A 16 -10.53 -1.62 -41.08
CA ILE A 16 -10.72 -1.12 -39.75
C ILE A 16 -9.42 -1.48 -39.01
N PRO A 17 -8.64 -0.50 -38.53
CA PRO A 17 -7.50 -0.82 -37.69
C PRO A 17 -8.06 -1.50 -36.43
N VAL A 18 -7.84 -2.80 -36.32
CA VAL A 18 -8.01 -3.50 -35.04
C VAL A 18 -6.92 -2.92 -34.14
N GLN A 19 -7.27 -1.95 -33.32
CA GLN A 19 -6.45 -1.62 -32.17
C GLN A 19 -6.41 -2.89 -31.30
N ALA A 20 -5.29 -3.57 -31.31
CA ALA A 20 -5.03 -4.63 -30.36
C ALA A 20 -5.05 -3.96 -28.98
N SER A 21 -6.17 -4.12 -28.27
CA SER A 21 -6.23 -3.83 -26.85
C SER A 21 -5.24 -4.79 -26.19
N THR A 22 -4.05 -4.33 -25.91
CA THR A 22 -3.13 -5.06 -25.03
C THR A 22 -3.76 -5.01 -23.66
N ASN A 23 -4.41 -6.11 -23.26
CA ASN A 23 -4.97 -6.26 -21.93
C ASN A 23 -3.80 -6.28 -20.93
N ALA A 24 -3.43 -5.13 -20.44
CA ALA A 24 -2.41 -5.01 -19.41
C ALA A 24 -2.99 -5.27 -18.02
N SER A 25 -2.16 -5.71 -17.10
CA SER A 25 -2.57 -5.91 -15.71
C SER A 25 -1.47 -5.52 -14.74
N ILE A 26 -1.89 -5.14 -13.52
CA ILE A 26 -1.00 -4.95 -12.37
C ILE A 26 -1.39 -5.99 -11.32
N THR A 27 -0.43 -6.79 -10.89
CA THR A 27 -0.59 -7.71 -9.76
C THR A 27 0.27 -7.22 -8.61
N ILE A 28 -0.34 -6.98 -7.45
CA ILE A 28 0.39 -6.67 -6.22
C ILE A 28 0.49 -7.96 -5.43
N GLU A 29 1.70 -8.35 -5.05
CA GLU A 29 1.98 -9.56 -4.28
C GLU A 29 2.81 -9.23 -3.05
N LEU A 30 2.23 -9.40 -1.87
CA LEU A 30 2.89 -9.15 -0.60
C LEU A 30 3.83 -10.29 -0.22
N GLN A 31 5.06 -9.95 0.10
CA GLN A 31 6.05 -10.89 0.61
C GLN A 31 5.71 -11.33 2.03
N ASP A 32 6.31 -12.42 2.51
CA ASP A 32 6.10 -12.86 3.90
C ASP A 32 6.75 -11.88 4.88
N SER A 33 6.02 -11.47 5.90
CA SER A 33 6.55 -10.62 6.96
C SER A 33 7.43 -11.43 7.91
N ILE A 34 8.41 -10.77 8.56
CA ILE A 34 9.29 -11.38 9.57
C ILE A 34 8.48 -11.98 10.73
N ASP A 35 7.34 -11.39 11.05
CA ASP A 35 6.48 -11.76 12.17
C ASP A 35 5.33 -12.70 11.76
N ASN A 36 5.32 -13.21 10.53
CA ASN A 36 4.22 -14.01 9.96
C ASN A 36 2.85 -13.33 10.09
N LEU A 37 2.82 -12.02 9.86
CA LEU A 37 1.59 -11.23 9.90
C LEU A 37 0.68 -11.58 8.73
N SER A 38 -0.63 -11.38 8.92
CA SER A 38 -1.62 -11.62 7.85
C SER A 38 -1.40 -10.68 6.68
N LYS A 39 -1.40 -11.22 5.47
CA LYS A 39 -1.35 -10.49 4.19
C LYS A 39 -2.74 -10.19 3.63
N GLU A 40 -3.80 -10.66 4.29
CA GLU A 40 -5.18 -10.52 3.85
C GLU A 40 -5.74 -9.14 4.17
N ASN A 41 -6.60 -8.64 3.28
CA ASN A 41 -7.32 -7.37 3.44
C ASN A 41 -6.44 -6.11 3.50
N VAL A 42 -5.19 -6.18 3.06
CA VAL A 42 -4.39 -4.96 2.83
C VAL A 42 -4.99 -4.19 1.66
N GLU A 43 -5.38 -2.93 1.90
CA GLU A 43 -6.06 -2.10 0.91
C GLU A 43 -5.09 -1.11 0.26
N PHE A 44 -5.13 -1.07 -1.07
CA PHE A 44 -4.37 -0.13 -1.88
C PHE A 44 -5.29 0.79 -2.67
N GLU A 45 -4.90 2.04 -2.83
CA GLU A 45 -5.48 2.97 -3.79
C GLU A 45 -4.52 3.14 -4.97
N ILE A 46 -5.06 3.03 -6.20
CA ILE A 46 -4.29 3.02 -7.44
C ILE A 46 -4.75 4.15 -8.32
N VAL A 47 -3.84 5.08 -8.63
CA VAL A 47 -4.11 6.27 -9.43
C VAL A 47 -3.21 6.30 -10.66
N GLN A 48 -3.75 6.48 -11.85
CA GLN A 48 -2.95 6.70 -13.06
C GLN A 48 -2.42 8.15 -13.07
N VAL A 49 -1.12 8.31 -12.93
CA VAL A 49 -0.43 9.61 -12.88
C VAL A 49 -0.11 10.14 -14.28
N ALA A 50 0.23 9.24 -15.19
CA ALA A 50 0.54 9.57 -16.57
C ALA A 50 0.06 8.48 -17.53
N LYS A 51 -0.30 8.86 -18.75
CA LYS A 51 -0.55 7.96 -19.88
C LYS A 51 0.74 7.69 -20.62
N TYR A 52 0.82 6.52 -21.27
CA TYR A 52 1.91 6.19 -22.18
C TYR A 52 1.42 6.36 -23.61
N GLU A 53 1.84 7.45 -24.27
CA GLU A 53 1.42 7.84 -25.62
C GLU A 53 2.67 8.04 -26.51
N ASP A 54 2.67 7.45 -27.68
CA ASP A 54 3.74 7.60 -28.71
C ASP A 54 5.17 7.36 -28.16
N GLY A 55 5.32 6.49 -27.18
CA GLY A 55 6.62 6.16 -26.60
C GLY A 55 7.03 7.01 -25.39
N TYR A 56 6.16 7.90 -24.94
CA TYR A 56 6.45 8.83 -23.82
C TYR A 56 5.35 8.78 -22.76
N TYR A 57 5.74 9.07 -21.52
CA TYR A 57 4.81 9.31 -20.42
C TYR A 57 4.36 10.77 -20.44
N VAL A 58 3.04 10.97 -20.53
CA VAL A 58 2.40 12.30 -20.50
C VAL A 58 1.57 12.38 -19.23
N LEU A 59 1.88 13.33 -18.36
CA LEU A 59 1.16 13.54 -17.10
C LEU A 59 -0.32 13.81 -17.34
N ASN A 60 -1.19 13.16 -16.55
CA ASN A 60 -2.61 13.46 -16.52
C ASN A 60 -2.86 14.88 -15.99
N GLU A 61 -4.02 15.45 -16.25
CA GLU A 61 -4.36 16.84 -15.98
C GLU A 61 -4.12 17.22 -14.51
N GLU A 62 -4.50 16.33 -13.57
CA GLU A 62 -4.36 16.52 -12.12
C GLU A 62 -2.90 16.55 -11.64
N PHE A 63 -1.97 16.12 -12.49
CA PHE A 63 -0.55 15.96 -12.15
C PHE A 63 0.39 16.85 -12.98
N GLN A 64 -0.11 17.72 -13.84
CA GLN A 64 0.69 18.59 -14.72
C GLN A 64 1.58 19.59 -13.99
N ASP A 65 1.25 19.91 -12.74
CA ASP A 65 2.05 20.77 -11.87
C ASP A 65 3.22 20.05 -11.17
N LEU A 66 3.33 18.71 -11.34
CA LEU A 66 4.49 17.97 -10.88
C LEU A 66 5.73 18.37 -11.70
N ASN A 67 6.73 18.91 -11.03
CA ASN A 67 7.97 19.29 -11.67
C ASN A 67 8.89 18.07 -11.87
N VAL A 68 8.43 17.08 -12.67
CA VAL A 68 9.13 15.82 -12.93
C VAL A 68 9.04 15.44 -14.40
N ASP A 69 10.13 14.89 -14.94
CA ASP A 69 10.16 14.27 -16.25
C ASP A 69 10.18 12.73 -16.06
N LEU A 70 9.01 12.10 -16.21
CA LEU A 70 8.85 10.66 -16.05
C LEU A 70 9.50 9.83 -17.19
N ASN A 71 10.04 10.51 -18.22
CA ASN A 71 10.74 9.85 -19.33
C ASN A 71 12.25 9.73 -19.08
N LYS A 72 12.70 10.15 -17.91
CA LYS A 72 14.08 10.02 -17.45
C LYS A 72 14.16 9.03 -16.29
N GLU A 73 15.33 8.44 -16.13
CA GLU A 73 15.60 7.63 -14.95
C GLU A 73 15.52 8.48 -13.67
N LEU A 74 14.69 8.05 -12.73
CA LEU A 74 14.52 8.67 -11.43
C LEU A 74 15.29 7.88 -10.38
N LYS A 75 16.01 8.60 -9.50
CA LYS A 75 16.65 7.99 -8.33
C LYS A 75 15.60 7.63 -7.29
N ALA A 76 15.91 6.68 -6.41
CA ALA A 76 15.00 6.22 -5.34
C ALA A 76 14.46 7.37 -4.48
N GLU A 77 15.32 8.32 -4.09
CA GLU A 77 14.93 9.51 -3.31
C GLU A 77 13.93 10.40 -4.05
N GLN A 78 14.10 10.56 -5.37
CA GLN A 78 13.19 11.35 -6.21
C GLN A 78 11.82 10.65 -6.35
N ILE A 79 11.81 9.31 -6.44
CA ILE A 79 10.57 8.51 -6.47
C ILE A 79 9.83 8.66 -5.15
N GLU A 80 10.52 8.58 -4.01
CA GLU A 80 9.93 8.74 -2.68
C GLU A 80 9.34 10.14 -2.49
N GLU A 81 10.09 11.19 -2.86
CA GLU A 81 9.60 12.57 -2.81
C GLU A 81 8.36 12.76 -3.70
N LEU A 82 8.40 12.21 -4.92
CA LEU A 82 7.30 12.28 -5.87
C LEU A 82 6.05 11.55 -5.33
N CYS A 83 6.19 10.36 -4.76
CA CYS A 83 5.10 9.64 -4.11
C CYS A 83 4.47 10.47 -2.99
N ASN A 84 5.29 11.13 -2.16
CA ASN A 84 4.81 12.00 -1.08
C ASN A 84 4.05 13.23 -1.61
N VAL A 85 4.46 13.80 -2.74
CA VAL A 85 3.76 14.92 -3.38
C VAL A 85 2.43 14.47 -3.98
N ILE A 86 2.42 13.32 -4.70
CA ILE A 86 1.20 12.76 -5.29
C ILE A 86 0.15 12.44 -4.20
N LYS A 87 0.58 11.81 -3.12
CA LYS A 87 -0.29 11.47 -1.99
C LYS A 87 -1.00 12.69 -1.40
N LYS A 88 -0.32 13.84 -1.30
CA LYS A 88 -0.90 15.11 -0.80
C LYS A 88 -1.96 15.70 -1.71
N LYS A 89 -2.00 15.32 -2.99
CA LYS A 89 -3.02 15.80 -3.94
C LYS A 89 -4.39 15.17 -3.70
N SER A 90 -4.44 14.03 -2.99
CA SER A 90 -5.67 13.32 -2.62
C SER A 90 -6.59 13.05 -3.83
N VAL A 91 -6.00 12.69 -4.97
CA VAL A 91 -6.76 12.27 -6.16
C VAL A 91 -7.32 10.87 -5.90
N GLU A 92 -8.62 10.72 -6.03
CA GLU A 92 -9.28 9.42 -5.82
C GLU A 92 -8.92 8.43 -6.93
N GLY A 93 -8.57 7.21 -6.51
CA GLY A 93 -8.19 6.11 -7.38
C GLY A 93 -9.09 4.88 -7.23
N VAL A 94 -8.68 3.81 -7.88
CA VAL A 94 -9.32 2.49 -7.74
C VAL A 94 -8.82 1.84 -6.46
N LYS A 95 -9.73 1.45 -5.57
CA LYS A 95 -9.41 0.75 -4.32
C LYS A 95 -9.51 -0.75 -4.50
N VAL A 96 -8.48 -1.47 -4.05
CA VAL A 96 -8.38 -2.92 -4.16
C VAL A 96 -7.83 -3.52 -2.87
N LYS A 97 -8.18 -4.79 -2.61
CA LYS A 97 -7.73 -5.49 -1.39
C LYS A 97 -7.08 -6.83 -1.75
N THR A 98 -6.05 -7.16 -1.00
CA THR A 98 -5.38 -8.46 -1.12
C THR A 98 -6.26 -9.58 -0.56
N ASN A 99 -6.11 -10.77 -1.16
CA ASN A 99 -6.69 -12.01 -0.68
C ASN A 99 -5.84 -12.64 0.46
N GLN A 100 -6.17 -13.86 0.87
CA GLN A 100 -5.46 -14.59 1.93
C GLN A 100 -3.98 -14.87 1.62
N GLU A 101 -3.65 -15.04 0.33
CA GLU A 101 -2.28 -15.22 -0.15
C GLU A 101 -1.51 -13.89 -0.22
N GLY A 102 -2.16 -12.75 0.01
CA GLY A 102 -1.56 -11.43 -0.11
C GLY A 102 -1.50 -10.91 -1.54
N ILE A 103 -2.36 -11.42 -2.41
CA ILE A 103 -2.35 -11.10 -3.84
C ILE A 103 -3.62 -10.33 -4.21
N VAL A 104 -3.45 -9.30 -5.04
CA VAL A 104 -4.55 -8.64 -5.76
C VAL A 104 -4.14 -8.33 -7.19
N LYS A 105 -5.01 -8.63 -8.16
CA LYS A 105 -4.79 -8.35 -9.58
C LYS A 105 -5.82 -7.37 -10.11
N ILE A 106 -5.32 -6.33 -10.77
CA ILE A 106 -6.11 -5.33 -11.50
C ILE A 106 -5.91 -5.62 -13.00
N SER A 107 -6.98 -5.99 -13.68
CA SER A 107 -6.97 -6.31 -15.10
C SER A 107 -7.48 -5.15 -15.94
N ASN A 108 -7.11 -5.15 -17.24
CA ASN A 108 -7.53 -4.15 -18.23
C ASN A 108 -7.10 -2.72 -17.85
N VAL A 109 -5.90 -2.56 -17.29
CA VAL A 109 -5.33 -1.23 -17.07
C VAL A 109 -4.82 -0.63 -18.39
N GLU A 110 -4.93 0.67 -18.53
CA GLU A 110 -4.33 1.40 -19.65
C GLU A 110 -2.80 1.45 -19.51
N LYS A 111 -2.09 1.71 -20.61
CA LYS A 111 -0.65 1.95 -20.55
C LYS A 111 -0.37 3.28 -19.86
N GLY A 112 0.59 3.30 -18.92
CA GLY A 112 0.87 4.53 -18.18
C GLY A 112 1.77 4.32 -16.97
N MET A 113 1.86 5.36 -16.15
CA MET A 113 2.51 5.34 -14.84
C MET A 113 1.44 5.38 -13.77
N TYR A 114 1.52 4.48 -12.81
CA TYR A 114 0.57 4.31 -11.71
C TYR A 114 1.21 4.60 -10.37
N PHE A 115 0.56 5.44 -9.58
CA PHE A 115 0.84 5.60 -8.17
C PHE A 115 -0.01 4.59 -7.39
N ILE A 116 0.64 3.81 -6.52
CA ILE A 116 0.02 2.81 -5.67
C ILE A 116 0.31 3.17 -4.22
N ASP A 117 -0.73 3.47 -3.46
CA ASP A 117 -0.63 3.86 -2.05
C ASP A 117 -1.33 2.84 -1.14
N PRO A 118 -0.65 2.32 -0.11
CA PRO A 118 -1.32 1.52 0.92
C PRO A 118 -2.17 2.44 1.80
N ILE A 119 -3.49 2.30 1.75
CA ILE A 119 -4.44 3.11 2.52
C ILE A 119 -4.94 2.43 3.81
N ASP A 120 -4.90 1.09 3.83
CA ASP A 120 -5.12 0.28 5.04
C ASP A 120 -4.23 -0.96 4.98
N ILE A 121 -3.25 -1.04 5.87
CA ILE A 121 -2.32 -2.17 5.94
C ILE A 121 -2.84 -3.31 6.83
N SER A 122 -4.03 -3.18 7.40
CA SER A 122 -4.64 -4.20 8.27
C SER A 122 -3.68 -4.67 9.37
N GLU A 123 -3.33 -5.94 9.40
CA GLU A 123 -2.36 -6.52 10.36
C GLU A 123 -0.94 -6.63 9.78
N TYR A 124 -0.72 -6.30 8.50
CA TYR A 124 0.55 -6.46 7.81
C TYR A 124 1.61 -5.40 8.20
N ASP A 125 2.82 -5.56 7.68
CA ASP A 125 3.96 -4.64 7.86
C ASP A 125 3.69 -3.24 7.27
N ASN A 126 4.55 -2.29 7.62
CA ASN A 126 4.52 -0.97 6.99
C ASN A 126 4.95 -1.07 5.53
N ILE A 127 4.14 -0.54 4.61
CA ILE A 127 4.37 -0.55 3.16
C ILE A 127 4.58 0.88 2.67
N SER A 128 5.60 1.08 1.83
CA SER A 128 5.82 2.36 1.17
C SER A 128 4.98 2.51 -0.09
N SER A 129 4.49 3.72 -0.36
CA SER A 129 3.88 4.06 -1.65
C SER A 129 4.90 3.88 -2.79
N MET A 130 4.42 3.59 -4.00
CA MET A 130 5.29 3.29 -5.14
C MET A 130 4.75 3.83 -6.46
N LEU A 131 5.63 3.94 -7.44
CA LEU A 131 5.31 4.20 -8.84
C LEU A 131 5.57 2.94 -9.67
N VAL A 132 4.64 2.60 -10.54
CA VAL A 132 4.68 1.42 -11.38
C VAL A 132 4.39 1.80 -12.83
N SER A 133 5.26 1.41 -13.75
CA SER A 133 5.05 1.59 -15.18
C SER A 133 4.31 0.38 -15.79
N VAL A 134 3.40 0.65 -16.72
CA VAL A 134 2.74 -0.36 -17.53
C VAL A 134 2.76 0.12 -18.99
N PRO A 135 3.46 -0.56 -19.89
CA PRO A 135 4.30 -1.74 -19.67
C PRO A 135 5.61 -1.43 -18.89
N GLU A 136 6.19 -2.47 -18.32
CA GLU A 136 7.53 -2.45 -17.77
C GLU A 136 8.55 -2.97 -18.80
N TRP A 137 9.79 -2.47 -18.74
CA TRP A 137 10.89 -3.00 -19.53
C TRP A 137 11.67 -4.06 -18.77
N GLU A 138 11.67 -5.28 -19.28
CA GLU A 138 12.46 -6.37 -18.72
C GLU A 138 13.23 -7.08 -19.84
N MET A 139 14.53 -7.24 -19.70
CA MET A 139 15.40 -7.95 -20.68
C MET A 139 15.18 -7.57 -22.17
N ASN A 140 14.96 -6.29 -22.44
CA ASN A 140 14.62 -5.74 -23.76
C ASN A 140 13.22 -6.11 -24.31
N GLU A 141 12.32 -6.57 -23.45
CA GLU A 141 10.92 -6.83 -23.80
C GLU A 141 9.99 -5.95 -22.98
N LEU A 142 8.82 -5.65 -23.56
CA LEU A 142 7.75 -4.92 -22.87
C LEU A 142 6.82 -5.91 -22.17
N ILE A 143 6.78 -5.86 -20.85
CA ILE A 143 5.92 -6.69 -20.02
C ILE A 143 4.64 -5.92 -19.71
N TYR A 144 3.50 -6.46 -20.14
CA TYR A 144 2.19 -5.85 -19.93
C TYR A 144 1.46 -6.39 -18.70
N ASP A 145 1.80 -7.60 -18.26
CA ASP A 145 1.32 -8.19 -17.00
C ASP A 145 2.38 -7.95 -15.91
N VAL A 146 2.35 -6.77 -15.31
CA VAL A 146 3.35 -6.33 -14.33
C VAL A 146 3.03 -6.92 -12.96
N VAL A 147 4.04 -7.52 -12.31
CA VAL A 147 3.94 -8.01 -10.92
C VAL A 147 4.78 -7.12 -10.02
N VAL A 148 4.15 -6.58 -9.00
CA VAL A 148 4.78 -5.65 -8.05
C VAL A 148 4.92 -6.31 -6.69
N TYR A 149 6.13 -6.25 -6.14
CA TYR A 149 6.46 -6.67 -4.79
C TYR A 149 6.71 -5.43 -3.92
N PRO A 150 5.73 -4.94 -3.17
CA PRO A 150 5.89 -3.74 -2.37
C PRO A 150 7.00 -3.87 -1.35
N LYS A 151 7.84 -2.82 -1.23
CA LYS A 151 8.80 -2.75 -0.13
C LYS A 151 8.04 -2.60 1.17
N HIS A 152 8.35 -3.47 2.12
CA HIS A 152 7.77 -3.43 3.45
C HIS A 152 8.86 -3.45 4.53
N SER A 153 8.52 -2.96 5.71
CA SER A 153 9.38 -2.97 6.89
C SER A 153 8.56 -3.32 8.11
N PRO A 154 9.11 -4.13 9.04
CA PRO A 154 8.42 -4.43 10.27
C PRO A 154 8.21 -3.16 11.08
N PHE A 155 7.13 -3.12 11.86
CA PHE A 155 6.93 -2.07 12.85
C PHE A 155 7.90 -2.23 14.01
N GLU A 156 8.27 -1.12 14.61
CA GLU A 156 9.02 -1.17 15.87
C GLU A 156 8.21 -1.86 16.95
N LYS A 157 8.91 -2.66 17.77
CA LYS A 157 8.33 -3.37 18.90
C LYS A 157 8.96 -2.87 20.18
N PHE A 158 8.16 -2.67 21.19
CA PHE A 158 8.65 -2.51 22.53
C PHE A 158 8.03 -3.53 23.47
N ILE A 159 8.77 -3.84 24.55
CA ILE A 159 8.34 -4.80 25.55
C ILE A 159 7.86 -4.03 26.78
N LEU A 160 6.58 -4.18 27.11
CA LEU A 160 6.02 -3.71 28.36
C LEU A 160 6.18 -4.81 29.42
N LYS A 161 6.94 -4.51 30.47
CA LYS A 161 7.15 -5.42 31.59
C LYS A 161 6.35 -4.95 32.80
N LYS A 162 5.51 -5.83 33.35
CA LYS A 162 4.79 -5.56 34.62
C LYS A 162 5.62 -6.00 35.78
N VAL A 163 5.93 -5.06 36.69
CA VAL A 163 6.72 -5.32 37.92
C VAL A 163 6.01 -4.80 39.14
N ASP A 164 6.22 -5.47 40.23
CA ASP A 164 5.82 -4.97 41.56
C ASP A 164 6.60 -3.70 41.92
N LYS A 165 5.92 -2.72 42.49
CA LYS A 165 6.51 -1.39 42.81
C LYS A 165 7.64 -1.47 43.83
N ASP A 166 7.49 -2.31 44.85
CA ASP A 166 8.40 -2.34 46.00
C ASP A 166 9.51 -3.36 45.82
N THR A 167 9.15 -4.58 45.40
CA THR A 167 10.11 -5.69 45.25
C THR A 167 10.83 -5.69 43.90
N LYS A 168 10.29 -4.96 42.85
CA LYS A 168 10.77 -4.96 41.47
C LYS A 168 10.71 -6.34 40.77
N HIS A 169 10.12 -7.33 41.42
CA HIS A 169 9.91 -8.62 40.78
C HIS A 169 8.83 -8.55 39.70
N GLU A 170 8.97 -9.37 38.67
CA GLU A 170 8.01 -9.48 37.60
C GLU A 170 6.71 -10.12 38.09
N ILE A 171 5.57 -9.51 37.70
CA ILE A 171 4.24 -10.00 38.07
C ILE A 171 3.77 -10.91 36.93
N LEU A 172 3.68 -12.21 37.20
CA LEU A 172 3.34 -13.24 36.22
C LEU A 172 1.83 -13.49 36.07
N ASP A 173 1.00 -12.76 36.81
CA ASP A 173 -0.45 -12.83 36.65
C ASP A 173 -0.93 -12.08 35.42
N LEU A 174 -2.10 -12.50 34.91
CA LEU A 174 -2.71 -11.89 33.73
C LEU A 174 -3.05 -10.42 33.97
N PHE A 175 -2.60 -9.56 33.07
CA PHE A 175 -2.96 -8.15 32.98
C PHE A 175 -3.30 -7.73 31.55
N GLU A 176 -3.95 -6.57 31.39
CA GLU A 176 -4.29 -6.04 30.09
C GLU A 176 -3.92 -4.55 30.00
N PHE A 177 -3.37 -4.15 28.85
CA PHE A 177 -3.20 -2.78 28.43
C PHE A 177 -3.94 -2.52 27.14
N THR A 178 -4.46 -1.32 26.98
CA THR A 178 -5.07 -0.87 25.74
C THR A 178 -4.26 0.31 25.23
N SER A 179 -3.95 0.31 23.91
CA SER A 179 -3.32 1.43 23.23
C SER A 179 -4.38 2.35 22.62
N TYR A 180 -4.05 3.66 22.60
CA TYR A 180 -4.90 4.73 22.11
C TYR A 180 -4.09 5.70 21.27
N LYS A 181 -4.76 6.40 20.32
CA LYS A 181 -4.18 7.47 19.52
C LYS A 181 -4.03 8.78 20.29
N ASP A 182 -4.86 8.99 21.30
CA ASP A 182 -4.98 10.23 22.06
C ASP A 182 -4.73 10.05 23.56
N ALA A 183 -4.25 11.10 24.23
CA ALA A 183 -3.95 11.12 25.65
C ALA A 183 -5.19 10.95 26.56
N ASP A 184 -6.38 11.30 26.05
CA ASP A 184 -7.65 11.16 26.76
C ASP A 184 -8.19 9.72 26.69
N CYS A 185 -7.52 8.83 25.96
CA CYS A 185 -7.88 7.42 25.76
C CYS A 185 -9.29 7.22 25.19
N LYS A 186 -9.68 8.04 24.21
CA LYS A 186 -10.97 7.96 23.51
C LYS A 186 -10.89 7.12 22.25
N GLU A 187 -9.80 7.27 21.46
CA GLU A 187 -9.58 6.56 20.21
C GLU A 187 -8.73 5.31 20.44
N LYS A 188 -9.43 4.21 20.72
CA LYS A 188 -8.79 2.91 20.96
C LYS A 188 -8.16 2.37 19.69
N ILE A 189 -6.89 1.89 19.79
CA ILE A 189 -6.20 1.14 18.73
C ILE A 189 -6.37 -0.36 18.95
N LYS A 190 -5.73 -0.90 20.01
CA LYS A 190 -5.70 -2.36 20.29
C LYS A 190 -5.59 -2.67 21.78
N SER A 191 -6.12 -3.83 22.20
CA SER A 191 -5.90 -4.36 23.55
C SER A 191 -4.90 -5.51 23.51
N TYR A 192 -4.02 -5.52 24.51
CA TYR A 192 -2.95 -6.49 24.69
C TYR A 192 -3.12 -7.17 26.04
N LYS A 193 -2.92 -8.50 26.05
CA LYS A 193 -2.99 -9.33 27.25
C LYS A 193 -1.69 -10.08 27.43
N GLY A 194 -1.23 -10.22 28.63
CA GLY A 194 -0.01 -10.96 28.91
C GLY A 194 0.21 -11.27 30.39
N ASN A 195 1.18 -12.12 30.62
CA ASN A 195 1.67 -12.51 31.94
C ASN A 195 3.13 -12.10 32.03
N GLY A 196 3.47 -11.18 32.95
CA GLY A 196 4.83 -10.65 33.06
C GLY A 196 5.18 -9.61 32.01
N THR A 197 5.21 -10.01 30.74
CA THR A 197 5.56 -9.14 29.61
C THR A 197 4.50 -9.15 28.49
N ILE A 198 4.43 -8.05 27.75
CA ILE A 198 3.64 -7.90 26.54
C ILE A 198 4.52 -7.27 25.46
N SER A 199 4.54 -7.85 24.25
CA SER A 199 5.12 -7.22 23.08
C SER A 199 4.06 -6.36 22.40
N ILE A 200 4.36 -5.09 22.14
CA ILE A 200 3.47 -4.11 21.54
C ILE A 200 4.10 -3.59 20.26
N LEU A 201 3.36 -3.69 19.15
CA LEU A 201 3.73 -3.09 17.87
C LEU A 201 3.37 -1.60 17.89
N MET A 202 4.31 -0.77 17.45
CA MET A 202 4.12 0.67 17.33
C MET A 202 3.96 1.04 15.86
N ARG A 203 2.75 1.48 15.49
CA ARG A 203 2.40 1.86 14.10
C ARG A 203 2.43 3.37 13.88
N ASP A 204 2.34 4.15 14.94
CA ASP A 204 2.37 5.61 14.93
C ASP A 204 3.59 6.11 15.70
N GLN A 205 4.06 7.32 15.42
CA GLN A 205 5.19 7.93 16.14
C GLN A 205 4.91 8.11 17.63
N ILE A 206 3.66 8.30 18.00
CA ILE A 206 3.21 8.49 19.38
C ILE A 206 2.04 7.55 19.64
N MET A 207 2.09 6.86 20.79
CA MET A 207 1.05 5.97 21.27
C MET A 207 0.82 6.18 22.76
N TYR A 208 -0.43 6.11 23.19
CA TYR A 208 -0.80 6.18 24.60
C TYR A 208 -1.27 4.83 25.11
N LEU A 209 -0.72 4.38 26.24
CA LEU A 209 -1.05 3.10 26.85
C LEU A 209 -1.71 3.32 28.21
N LYS A 210 -2.80 2.60 28.44
CA LYS A 210 -3.51 2.58 29.71
C LYS A 210 -3.76 1.15 30.15
N GLU A 211 -3.49 0.87 31.43
CA GLU A 211 -3.88 -0.41 32.03
C GLU A 211 -5.40 -0.51 32.09
N THR A 212 -5.97 -1.57 31.51
CA THR A 212 -7.42 -1.82 31.48
C THR A 212 -7.83 -2.99 32.35
N LYS A 213 -6.86 -3.83 32.78
CA LYS A 213 -7.06 -4.87 33.76
C LYS A 213 -5.78 -5.06 34.59
N ALA A 214 -5.89 -4.90 35.89
CA ALA A 214 -4.79 -5.15 36.82
C ALA A 214 -4.59 -6.66 37.05
N PRO A 215 -3.36 -7.10 37.40
CA PRO A 215 -3.09 -8.45 37.90
C PRO A 215 -3.87 -8.72 39.19
N LYS A 216 -4.06 -10.01 39.51
CA LYS A 216 -4.75 -10.41 40.75
C LYS A 216 -4.01 -9.86 41.98
N GLY A 217 -4.74 -9.22 42.89
CA GLY A 217 -4.18 -8.63 44.12
C GLY A 217 -3.57 -7.23 43.98
N TYR A 218 -3.60 -6.66 42.74
CA TYR A 218 -3.11 -5.31 42.44
C TYR A 218 -4.24 -4.36 42.10
N VAL A 219 -4.03 -3.07 42.39
CA VAL A 219 -4.97 -2.00 42.06
C VAL A 219 -4.75 -1.54 40.63
N LEU A 220 -5.83 -1.33 39.88
CA LEU A 220 -5.79 -0.81 38.52
C LEU A 220 -5.17 0.59 38.48
N SER A 221 -4.18 0.79 37.63
CA SER A 221 -3.51 2.08 37.45
C SER A 221 -4.34 2.99 36.53
N ASN A 222 -4.55 4.24 36.99
CA ASN A 222 -5.16 5.27 36.14
C ASN A 222 -4.12 6.03 35.29
N ARG A 223 -2.85 5.67 35.37
CA ARG A 223 -1.77 6.35 34.64
C ARG A 223 -1.86 6.02 33.14
N VAL A 224 -1.77 7.05 32.30
CA VAL A 224 -1.55 6.95 30.88
C VAL A 224 -0.05 7.09 30.62
N ILE A 225 0.52 6.17 29.84
CA ILE A 225 1.93 6.14 29.45
C ILE A 225 1.99 6.61 27.99
N CYS A 226 2.72 7.69 27.73
CA CYS A 226 3.06 8.12 26.38
C CYS A 226 4.33 7.38 25.94
N VAL A 227 4.29 6.77 24.77
CA VAL A 227 5.41 6.10 24.11
C VAL A 227 5.67 6.81 22.80
N GLU A 228 6.93 7.20 22.56
CA GLU A 228 7.38 7.89 21.35
C GLU A 228 8.48 7.08 20.68
N MET A 229 8.40 6.92 19.34
CA MET A 229 9.52 6.45 18.54
C MET A 229 10.59 7.56 18.45
N LYS A 230 11.85 7.18 18.60
CA LYS A 230 12.98 8.10 18.48
C LYS A 230 13.66 7.96 17.14
#